data_36ba9416e02d5ad9a803429d3b89f4f6
#
_entry.id   36ba9416e02d5ad9a803429d3b89f4f6
#
_cell.length_a   1.000
_cell.length_b   1.000
_cell.length_c   1.000
_cell.angle_alpha   90.00
_cell.angle_beta   90.00
_cell.angle_gamma   90.00
#
_symmetry.space_group_name_H-M   'P 1'
#
loop_
_entity.id
_entity.type
_entity.pdbx_description
1 polymer ?
#
loop_
_entity_poly.entity_id
_entity_poly.type
_entity_poly.pdbx_seq_one_letter_code
_entity_poly.pdbx_strand_id
1 'polypeptide(L)'
;MWSTLLNRQNCEAVVPGIMEFMTTRPYISDWNEHYLGMGGNKLGYALMRKALDMYNAPVHKAIDLAHGKFSQDLPMPELVKKADEVTSVGVQAGEGWLLTAEILELIESGCPNVICAQPFACLPNTVTGQHVRQDPP
;
A
#
# COMPACT_ATOMS: atom_id res chain seq x y z
N MET A 1 -19.73 0.31 -4.95
CA MET A 1 -20.75 1.29 -4.52
C MET A 1 -20.23 2.73 -4.53
N TRP A 2 -19.13 3.06 -3.84
CA TRP A 2 -18.53 4.41 -3.84
C TRP A 2 -18.05 4.85 -5.21
N SER A 3 -17.31 4.00 -5.94
CA SER A 3 -16.85 4.28 -7.31
C SER A 3 -18.00 4.65 -8.25
N THR A 4 -19.14 3.96 -8.16
CA THR A 4 -20.32 4.26 -8.99
C THR A 4 -20.93 5.63 -8.65
N LEU A 5 -20.91 6.02 -7.37
CA LEU A 5 -21.39 7.34 -6.94
C LEU A 5 -20.46 8.45 -7.43
N LEU A 6 -19.14 8.26 -7.29
CA LEU A 6 -18.14 9.24 -7.74
C LEU A 6 -18.18 9.41 -9.25
N ASN A 7 -18.25 8.32 -10.01
CA ASN A 7 -18.35 8.38 -11.47
C ASN A 7 -19.60 9.13 -11.95
N ARG A 8 -20.73 9.03 -11.22
CA ARG A 8 -21.94 9.81 -11.55
C ARG A 8 -21.77 11.31 -11.32
N GLN A 9 -20.78 11.70 -10.53
CA GLN A 9 -20.43 13.12 -10.27
C GLN A 9 -19.22 13.58 -11.12
N ASN A 10 -18.87 12.82 -12.17
CA ASN A 10 -17.70 13.06 -13.02
C ASN A 10 -16.37 13.06 -12.25
N CYS A 11 -16.29 12.31 -11.15
CA CYS A 11 -15.06 12.09 -10.41
C CYS A 11 -14.48 10.73 -10.76
N GLU A 12 -13.20 10.68 -11.09
CA GLU A 12 -12.45 9.43 -11.22
C GLU A 12 -12.14 8.87 -9.84
N ALA A 13 -12.33 7.56 -9.65
CA ALA A 13 -11.99 6.88 -8.42
C ALA A 13 -10.75 5.99 -8.65
N VAL A 14 -9.66 6.32 -8.01
CA VAL A 14 -8.45 5.51 -7.96
C VAL A 14 -8.43 4.72 -6.65
N VAL A 15 -8.10 3.44 -6.73
CA VAL A 15 -8.07 2.53 -5.57
C VAL A 15 -6.72 1.82 -5.57
N PRO A 16 -6.02 1.74 -4.42
CA PRO A 16 -4.78 0.98 -4.31
C PRO A 16 -4.92 -0.49 -4.71
N GLY A 17 -3.84 -1.08 -5.18
CA GLY A 17 -3.82 -2.46 -5.63
C GLY A 17 -3.84 -3.45 -4.46
N ILE A 18 -4.63 -4.52 -4.56
CA ILE A 18 -4.70 -5.57 -3.52
C ILE A 18 -3.38 -6.35 -3.40
N MET A 19 -2.54 -6.34 -4.43
CA MET A 19 -1.30 -7.09 -4.45
C MET A 19 -0.25 -6.48 -3.53
N GLU A 20 -0.26 -5.17 -3.29
CA GLU A 20 0.59 -4.50 -2.32
C GLU A 20 0.36 -5.07 -0.93
N PHE A 21 -0.89 -5.22 -0.52
CA PHE A 21 -1.24 -5.87 0.75
C PHE A 21 -0.66 -7.29 0.85
N MET A 22 -0.70 -8.09 -0.22
CA MET A 22 -0.16 -9.45 -0.22
C MET A 22 1.37 -9.47 -0.10
N THR A 23 2.07 -8.46 -0.63
CA THR A 23 3.53 -8.36 -0.60
C THR A 23 4.08 -7.79 0.70
N THR A 24 3.25 -7.22 1.58
CA THR A 24 3.70 -6.69 2.88
C THR A 24 4.32 -7.75 3.79
N ARG A 25 3.77 -8.97 3.82
CA ARG A 25 4.19 -10.03 4.73
C ARG A 25 5.69 -10.37 4.64
N PRO A 26 6.29 -10.60 3.46
CA PRO A 26 7.72 -10.82 3.34
C PRO A 26 8.57 -9.65 3.85
N TYR A 27 8.13 -8.41 3.65
CA TYR A 27 8.85 -7.23 4.12
C TYR A 27 8.75 -7.03 5.63
N ILE A 28 7.58 -7.24 6.22
CA ILE A 28 7.39 -7.24 7.67
C ILE A 28 8.30 -8.28 8.35
N SER A 29 8.47 -9.44 7.75
CA SER A 29 9.35 -10.49 8.30
C SER A 29 10.82 -10.05 8.33
N ASP A 30 11.31 -9.40 7.28
CA ASP A 30 12.67 -8.86 7.24
C ASP A 30 12.87 -7.75 8.28
N TRP A 31 11.89 -6.86 8.44
CA TRP A 31 11.89 -5.82 9.45
C TRP A 31 11.92 -6.40 10.87
N ASN A 32 11.06 -7.38 11.16
CA ASN A 32 10.99 -8.04 12.47
C ASN A 32 12.29 -8.76 12.81
N GLU A 33 12.93 -9.38 11.85
CA GLU A 33 14.24 -10.00 12.07
C GLU A 33 15.29 -8.96 12.42
N HIS A 34 15.34 -7.86 11.66
CA HIS A 34 16.35 -6.82 11.84
C HIS A 34 16.22 -6.09 13.19
N TYR A 35 15.01 -5.69 13.55
CA TYR A 35 14.77 -4.83 14.72
C TYR A 35 14.37 -5.58 15.99
N LEU A 36 13.69 -6.71 15.86
CA LEU A 36 13.14 -7.46 16.97
C LEU A 36 13.84 -8.80 17.22
N GLY A 37 14.76 -9.20 16.33
CA GLY A 37 15.41 -10.52 16.38
C GLY A 37 14.43 -11.69 16.17
N MET A 38 13.22 -11.40 15.70
CA MET A 38 12.18 -12.40 15.44
C MET A 38 12.26 -12.85 13.97
N GLY A 39 13.23 -13.71 13.67
CA GLY A 39 13.42 -14.23 12.33
C GLY A 39 12.36 -15.25 11.94
N GLY A 40 11.89 -15.13 10.69
CA GLY A 40 11.02 -16.12 10.05
C GLY A 40 11.79 -17.04 9.10
N ASN A 41 11.06 -17.82 8.31
CA ASN A 41 11.66 -18.65 7.26
C ASN A 41 12.09 -17.79 6.06
N LYS A 42 13.34 -17.32 6.06
CA LYS A 42 13.90 -16.49 4.98
C LYS A 42 13.72 -17.07 3.59
N LEU A 43 13.96 -18.38 3.45
CA LEU A 43 13.81 -19.05 2.15
C LEU A 43 12.35 -19.06 1.71
N GLY A 44 11.42 -19.33 2.63
CA GLY A 44 9.98 -19.30 2.35
C GLY A 44 9.51 -17.92 1.91
N TYR A 45 9.95 -16.85 2.58
CA TYR A 45 9.60 -15.47 2.21
C TYR A 45 10.25 -15.02 0.90
N ALA A 46 11.49 -15.45 0.62
CA ALA A 46 12.14 -15.18 -0.67
C ALA A 46 11.41 -15.88 -1.84
N LEU A 47 10.99 -17.13 -1.65
CA LEU A 47 10.18 -17.85 -2.63
C LEU A 47 8.81 -17.19 -2.81
N MET A 48 8.18 -16.75 -1.73
CA MET A 48 6.89 -16.04 -1.77
C MET A 48 7.02 -14.74 -2.57
N ARG A 49 8.04 -13.91 -2.30
CA ARG A 49 8.30 -12.69 -3.09
C ARG A 49 8.43 -13.02 -4.58
N LYS A 50 9.28 -13.97 -4.91
CA LYS A 50 9.50 -14.37 -6.31
C LYS A 50 8.21 -14.88 -6.98
N ALA A 51 7.38 -15.61 -6.27
CA ALA A 51 6.10 -16.10 -6.78
C ALA A 51 5.12 -14.93 -7.03
N LEU A 52 5.05 -13.96 -6.10
CA LEU A 52 4.21 -12.76 -6.24
C LEU A 52 4.69 -11.88 -7.40
N ASP A 53 6.00 -11.66 -7.54
CA ASP A 53 6.58 -10.89 -8.65
C ASP A 53 6.26 -11.57 -10.00
N MET A 54 6.39 -12.89 -10.06
CA MET A 54 6.07 -13.65 -11.27
C MET A 54 4.57 -13.60 -11.60
N TYR A 55 3.72 -13.59 -10.58
CA TYR A 55 2.27 -13.46 -10.75
C TYR A 55 1.88 -12.06 -11.23
N ASN A 56 2.56 -11.01 -10.74
CA ASN A 56 2.30 -9.63 -11.10
C ASN A 56 2.91 -9.21 -12.45
N ALA A 57 3.94 -9.88 -12.91
CA ALA A 57 4.64 -9.51 -14.15
C ALA A 57 3.72 -9.34 -15.38
N PRO A 58 2.70 -10.19 -15.63
CA PRO A 58 1.75 -9.97 -16.73
C PRO A 58 0.88 -8.72 -16.56
N VAL A 59 0.54 -8.36 -15.29
CA VAL A 59 -0.27 -7.19 -14.95
C VAL A 59 0.54 -5.92 -15.23
N HIS A 60 1.78 -5.83 -14.73
CA HIS A 60 2.67 -4.72 -15.02
C HIS A 60 2.89 -4.54 -16.52
N LYS A 61 3.11 -5.63 -17.25
CA LYS A 61 3.24 -5.57 -18.71
C LYS A 61 1.97 -5.06 -19.40
N ALA A 62 0.79 -5.42 -18.90
CA ALA A 62 -0.48 -4.93 -19.45
C ALA A 62 -0.68 -3.43 -19.18
N ILE A 63 -0.27 -2.96 -17.97
CA ILE A 63 -0.30 -1.54 -17.61
C ILE A 63 0.66 -0.74 -18.50
N ASP A 64 1.88 -1.23 -18.75
CA ASP A 64 2.84 -0.59 -19.66
C ASP A 64 2.28 -0.44 -21.08
N LEU A 65 1.59 -1.47 -21.56
CA LEU A 65 0.95 -1.46 -22.88
C LEU A 65 -0.27 -0.52 -22.96
N ALA A 66 -0.82 -0.12 -21.82
CA ALA A 66 -1.95 0.81 -21.76
C ALA A 66 -1.56 2.28 -21.99
N HIS A 67 -0.28 2.55 -22.27
CA HIS A 67 0.24 3.88 -22.64
C HIS A 67 -0.17 5.00 -21.67
N GLY A 68 0.02 4.79 -20.39
CA GLY A 68 -0.20 5.80 -19.34
C GLY A 68 -1.67 6.03 -18.96
N LYS A 69 -2.59 5.15 -19.37
CA LYS A 69 -3.99 5.19 -18.91
C LYS A 69 -4.15 4.70 -17.46
N PHE A 70 -3.20 3.92 -16.98
CA PHE A 70 -3.15 3.41 -15.63
C PHE A 70 -1.77 3.69 -15.05
N SER A 71 -1.70 4.08 -13.79
CA SER A 71 -0.44 4.16 -13.04
C SER A 71 -0.02 2.76 -12.60
N GLN A 72 1.29 2.51 -12.57
CA GLN A 72 1.82 1.34 -11.89
C GLN A 72 1.87 1.60 -10.40
N ASP A 73 1.60 0.56 -9.62
CA ASP A 73 1.81 0.58 -8.18
C ASP A 73 3.31 0.72 -7.88
N LEU A 74 3.65 1.45 -6.82
CA LEU A 74 5.04 1.62 -6.42
C LEU A 74 5.63 0.29 -5.90
N PRO A 75 6.92 0.03 -6.18
CA PRO A 75 7.60 -1.10 -5.59
C PRO A 75 7.58 -1.03 -4.06
N MET A 76 7.39 -2.15 -3.39
CA MET A 76 7.30 -2.23 -1.93
C MET A 76 8.45 -1.51 -1.18
N PRO A 77 9.73 -1.55 -1.62
CA PRO A 77 10.79 -0.78 -0.96
C PRO A 77 10.58 0.74 -0.98
N GLU A 78 9.90 1.26 -1.99
CA GLU A 78 9.59 2.69 -2.09
C GLU A 78 8.39 3.05 -1.19
N LEU A 79 7.37 2.18 -1.13
CA LEU A 79 6.27 2.33 -0.18
C LEU A 79 6.75 2.32 1.27
N VAL A 80 7.70 1.43 1.62
CA VAL A 80 8.33 1.40 2.94
C VAL A 80 9.01 2.74 3.27
N LYS A 81 9.76 3.32 2.33
CA LYS A 81 10.40 4.62 2.54
C LYS A 81 9.38 5.74 2.76
N LYS A 82 8.30 5.75 1.98
CA LYS A 82 7.22 6.74 2.16
C LYS A 82 6.54 6.59 3.52
N ALA A 83 6.27 5.35 3.95
CA ALA A 83 5.71 5.11 5.27
C ALA A 83 6.61 5.66 6.37
N ASP A 84 7.91 5.39 6.31
CA ASP A 84 8.89 5.79 7.34
C ASP A 84 8.99 7.32 7.52
N GLU A 85 8.53 8.12 6.58
CA GLU A 85 8.46 9.58 6.72
C GLU A 85 7.38 10.02 7.73
N VAL A 86 6.33 9.22 7.92
CA VAL A 86 5.17 9.56 8.74
C VAL A 86 4.95 8.54 9.86
N THR A 87 5.10 7.25 9.58
CA THR A 87 4.88 6.17 10.53
C THR A 87 5.89 5.04 10.34
N SER A 88 6.24 4.37 11.43
CA SER A 88 7.15 3.24 11.36
C SER A 88 6.51 2.01 10.75
N VAL A 89 7.26 1.25 9.95
CA VAL A 89 6.88 -0.11 9.50
C VAL A 89 6.61 -1.05 10.68
N GLY A 90 7.07 -0.71 11.89
CA GLY A 90 6.74 -1.41 13.14
C GLY A 90 5.26 -1.33 13.53
N VAL A 91 4.47 -0.43 12.96
CA VAL A 91 3.02 -0.38 13.14
C VAL A 91 2.36 -1.45 12.28
N GLN A 92 2.41 -2.69 12.75
CA GLN A 92 2.06 -3.90 12.00
C GLN A 92 0.67 -4.46 12.33
N ALA A 93 -0.17 -3.70 13.03
CA ALA A 93 -1.56 -4.11 13.28
C ALA A 93 -2.33 -4.10 11.93
N GLY A 94 -2.57 -5.27 11.39
CA GLY A 94 -3.12 -5.41 10.03
C GLY A 94 -2.19 -4.82 8.97
N GLU A 95 -2.73 -3.95 8.13
CA GLU A 95 -2.02 -3.20 7.08
C GLU A 95 -1.47 -1.84 7.56
N GLY A 96 -1.52 -1.54 8.84
CA GLY A 96 -1.26 -0.25 9.48
C GLY A 96 -0.36 0.74 8.74
N TRP A 97 0.94 0.49 8.64
CA TRP A 97 1.88 1.36 7.94
C TRP A 97 1.61 1.48 6.43
N LEU A 98 1.05 0.42 5.80
CA LEU A 98 0.76 0.41 4.37
C LEU A 98 -0.30 1.45 4.01
N LEU A 99 -1.35 1.60 4.83
CA LEU A 99 -2.39 2.61 4.61
C LEU A 99 -1.81 4.03 4.49
N THR A 100 -0.83 4.34 5.34
CA THR A 100 -0.13 5.62 5.28
C THR A 100 0.67 5.77 3.98
N ALA A 101 1.41 4.72 3.59
CA ALA A 101 2.20 4.72 2.36
C ALA A 101 1.32 4.91 1.11
N GLU A 102 0.21 4.19 1.02
CA GLU A 102 -0.75 4.27 -0.08
C GLU A 102 -1.40 5.66 -0.18
N ILE A 103 -1.74 6.27 0.96
CA ILE A 103 -2.29 7.64 0.96
C ILE A 103 -1.26 8.64 0.42
N LEU A 104 0.00 8.55 0.85
CA LEU A 104 1.07 9.41 0.36
C LEU A 104 1.32 9.19 -1.14
N GLU A 105 1.35 7.94 -1.59
CA GLU A 105 1.48 7.60 -3.00
C GLU A 105 0.36 8.22 -3.85
N LEU A 106 -0.89 8.09 -3.42
CA LEU A 106 -2.04 8.65 -4.11
C LEU A 106 -1.94 10.19 -4.23
N ILE A 107 -1.56 10.86 -3.14
CA ILE A 107 -1.39 12.32 -3.14
C ILE A 107 -0.30 12.74 -4.13
N GLU A 108 0.85 12.09 -4.10
CA GLU A 108 1.97 12.39 -4.99
C GLU A 108 1.71 12.03 -6.45
N SER A 109 0.91 11.01 -6.71
CA SER A 109 0.48 10.62 -8.07
C SER A 109 -0.56 11.57 -8.68
N GLY A 110 -1.01 12.57 -7.94
CA GLY A 110 -1.96 13.59 -8.40
C GLY A 110 -3.41 13.34 -7.98
N CYS A 111 -3.64 12.47 -6.99
CA CYS A 111 -4.95 12.24 -6.38
C CYS A 111 -5.03 12.91 -4.99
N PRO A 112 -5.14 14.24 -4.89
CA PRO A 112 -5.03 14.95 -3.61
C PRO A 112 -6.24 14.77 -2.69
N ASN A 113 -7.34 14.23 -3.21
CA ASN A 113 -8.55 14.03 -2.44
C ASN A 113 -8.70 12.55 -2.09
N VAL A 114 -8.34 12.19 -0.88
CA VAL A 114 -8.40 10.79 -0.40
C VAL A 114 -9.63 10.57 0.47
N ILE A 115 -10.39 9.53 0.17
CA ILE A 115 -11.51 9.06 1.00
C ILE A 115 -11.06 7.80 1.74
N CYS A 116 -10.81 7.93 3.02
CA CYS A 116 -10.49 6.81 3.89
C CYS A 116 -11.77 6.15 4.38
N ALA A 117 -12.20 5.08 3.69
CA ALA A 117 -13.39 4.32 4.05
C ALA A 117 -13.01 3.11 4.89
N GLN A 118 -13.57 2.99 6.09
CA GLN A 118 -13.27 1.89 7.00
C GLN A 118 -14.53 1.24 7.56
N PRO A 119 -14.51 -0.07 7.85
CA PRO A 119 -15.54 -0.69 8.67
C PRO A 119 -15.46 -0.19 10.10
N PHE A 120 -16.56 -0.28 10.85
CA PHE A 120 -16.59 0.08 12.25
C PHE A 120 -15.52 -0.71 13.05
N ALA A 121 -14.77 0.01 13.90
CA ALA A 121 -13.68 -0.54 14.73
C ALA A 121 -12.49 -1.15 13.95
N CYS A 122 -12.23 -0.73 12.73
CA CYS A 122 -10.99 -1.08 12.03
C CYS A 122 -9.79 -0.44 12.74
N LEU A 123 -9.04 -1.24 13.51
CA LEU A 123 -7.92 -0.76 14.32
C LEU A 123 -6.78 -0.12 13.47
N PRO A 124 -6.26 -0.77 12.43
CA PRO A 124 -5.17 -0.18 11.65
C PRO A 124 -5.55 1.16 11.05
N ASN A 125 -6.75 1.28 10.50
CA ASN A 125 -7.21 2.53 9.91
C ASN A 125 -7.42 3.63 10.98
N THR A 126 -7.90 3.28 12.16
CA THR A 126 -8.06 4.24 13.26
C THR A 126 -6.72 4.77 13.77
N VAL A 127 -5.69 3.92 13.79
CA VAL A 127 -4.36 4.27 14.30
C VAL A 127 -3.53 5.03 13.27
N THR A 128 -3.52 4.60 12.00
CA THR A 128 -2.62 5.13 10.97
C THR A 128 -3.32 5.92 9.89
N GLY A 129 -4.47 5.48 9.40
CA GLY A 129 -5.16 6.14 8.29
C GLY A 129 -5.69 7.55 8.61
N GLN A 130 -5.86 7.88 9.90
CA GLN A 130 -6.29 9.21 10.32
C GLN A 130 -5.13 10.20 10.54
N HIS A 131 -3.91 9.72 10.78
CA HIS A 131 -2.77 10.59 11.08
C HIS A 131 -2.27 11.37 9.86
N VAL A 132 -2.32 10.82 8.67
CA VAL A 132 -1.93 11.52 7.42
C VAL A 132 -2.80 12.77 7.16
N ARG A 133 -3.89 12.92 7.89
CA ARG A 133 -4.85 14.00 7.71
C ARG A 133 -4.51 15.30 8.45
N GLN A 134 -3.52 15.29 9.34
CA GLN A 134 -3.34 16.39 10.30
C GLN A 134 -2.23 17.37 9.94
N ASP A 135 -1.33 17.04 9.04
CA ASP A 135 -0.25 17.94 8.64
C ASP A 135 -0.20 18.08 7.12
N PRO A 136 -0.93 19.07 6.55
CA PRO A 136 -0.63 19.48 5.19
C PRO A 136 0.75 20.17 5.19
N PRO A 137 1.57 19.93 4.16
CA PRO A 137 2.85 20.60 4.02
C PRO A 137 2.70 22.12 3.93
#